data_3686409757cec4b379ab95bb441de298
#
_entry.id   3686409757cec4b379ab95bb441de298
#
_cell.length_a   1.000
_cell.length_b   1.000
_cell.length_c   1.000
_cell.angle_alpha   90.00
_cell.angle_beta   90.00
_cell.angle_gamma   90.00
#
_symmetry.space_group_name_H-M   'P 1'
#
loop_
_entity.id
_entity.type
_entity.pdbx_description
1 polymer ?
#
loop_
_entity_poly.entity_id
_entity_poly.type
_entity_poly.pdbx_seq_one_letter_code
_entity_poly.pdbx_strand_id
1 'polypeptide(L)'
;MENLNQLKNFWSKKKVFITGHTGFKGSWLSIILTYLNSTVDGYALKPKKNSLFNKSMISKVLKTNTYGDINDIKKLKNKIKKCRPEIVFHLAAQPLVLQSYKEPLKTFNTNVMGTLNLLESIRGVKSIKSVVIITTDKVYKISKNNITYKELDKLGGHDPYSASKVCTEIVVDSYIKSFFKNTDLQNKISTARAGNVIGGGDFSKYRLIPDIIYAINNNTKLNIRNPNHIRPWQHVLDPLMGYLTLAEKQFKNKINNEKHAWNFGPSRNNFKKVIDIIKHIKKSEKLKYTLIKNIKFKETNILKLSSLKAKNKLNWVSKWNLRESLAKTLEWNSDTRKGTSPKNMCERQFLMYINKK
;
A
#
# COMPACT_ATOMS: atom_id res chain seq x y z
N MET A 1 -21.75 4.70 5.28
CA MET A 1 -20.74 3.63 5.11
C MET A 1 -21.13 2.77 3.93
N GLU A 2 -20.20 2.51 3.02
CA GLU A 2 -20.48 1.63 1.88
C GLU A 2 -20.65 0.20 2.37
N ASN A 3 -21.77 -0.42 2.02
CA ASN A 3 -21.99 -1.84 2.23
C ASN A 3 -21.48 -2.64 1.02
N LEU A 4 -21.43 -3.96 1.13
CA LEU A 4 -20.94 -4.83 0.06
C LEU A 4 -21.68 -4.61 -1.27
N ASN A 5 -22.98 -4.38 -1.22
CA ASN A 5 -23.79 -4.17 -2.43
C ASN A 5 -23.42 -2.86 -3.14
N GLN A 6 -23.17 -1.78 -2.39
CA GLN A 6 -22.72 -0.51 -2.97
C GLN A 6 -21.34 -0.66 -3.64
N LEU A 7 -20.40 -1.36 -2.98
CA LEU A 7 -19.11 -1.66 -3.57
C LEU A 7 -19.25 -2.51 -4.84
N LYS A 8 -20.03 -3.59 -4.80
CA LYS A 8 -20.26 -4.44 -5.97
C LYS A 8 -20.92 -3.67 -7.12
N ASN A 9 -21.90 -2.81 -6.84
CA ASN A 9 -22.59 -1.99 -7.86
C ASN A 9 -21.60 -1.09 -8.64
N PHE A 10 -20.59 -0.54 -7.97
CA PHE A 10 -19.59 0.27 -8.68
C PHE A 10 -18.50 -0.59 -9.32
N TRP A 11 -17.89 -1.52 -8.56
CA TRP A 11 -16.68 -2.22 -8.98
C TRP A 11 -16.94 -3.36 -9.96
N SER A 12 -18.15 -3.91 -10.01
CA SER A 12 -18.50 -4.99 -10.95
C SER A 12 -18.21 -4.56 -12.38
N LYS A 13 -17.55 -5.45 -13.13
CA LYS A 13 -17.14 -5.27 -14.54
C LYS A 13 -16.15 -4.11 -14.79
N LYS A 14 -15.70 -3.35 -13.78
CA LYS A 14 -14.67 -2.32 -13.98
C LYS A 14 -13.37 -2.95 -14.43
N LYS A 15 -12.77 -2.37 -15.47
CA LYS A 15 -11.46 -2.78 -15.99
C LYS A 15 -10.36 -2.09 -15.18
N VAL A 16 -9.67 -2.86 -14.35
CA VAL A 16 -8.66 -2.36 -13.42
C VAL A 16 -7.28 -2.88 -13.80
N PHE A 17 -6.32 -1.97 -13.91
CA PHE A 17 -4.92 -2.31 -14.14
C PHE A 17 -4.10 -2.08 -12.87
N ILE A 18 -3.38 -3.10 -12.40
CA ILE A 18 -2.59 -3.04 -11.18
C ILE A 18 -1.12 -3.30 -11.51
N THR A 19 -0.26 -2.29 -11.31
CA THR A 19 1.18 -2.56 -11.28
C THR A 19 1.60 -3.01 -9.88
N GLY A 20 2.52 -3.98 -9.79
CA GLY A 20 2.94 -4.52 -8.49
C GLY A 20 1.92 -5.46 -7.83
N HIS A 21 1.01 -6.04 -8.59
CA HIS A 21 -0.03 -6.95 -8.14
C HIS A 21 0.50 -8.23 -7.44
N THR A 22 1.74 -8.61 -7.69
CA THR A 22 2.39 -9.75 -7.03
C THR A 22 2.94 -9.45 -5.63
N GLY A 23 3.00 -8.17 -5.24
CA GLY A 23 3.42 -7.72 -3.90
C GLY A 23 2.33 -7.88 -2.85
N PHE A 24 2.64 -7.62 -1.57
CA PHE A 24 1.72 -7.78 -0.45
C PHE A 24 0.39 -7.01 -0.63
N LYS A 25 0.45 -5.68 -0.73
CA LYS A 25 -0.75 -4.85 -0.95
C LYS A 25 -1.43 -5.14 -2.28
N GLY A 26 -0.63 -5.37 -3.34
CA GLY A 26 -1.16 -5.67 -4.67
C GLY A 26 -1.94 -6.98 -4.71
N SER A 27 -1.48 -7.99 -3.97
CA SER A 27 -2.19 -9.28 -3.84
C SER A 27 -3.53 -9.10 -3.11
N TRP A 28 -3.55 -8.40 -1.97
CA TRP A 28 -4.79 -8.07 -1.28
C TRP A 28 -5.77 -7.29 -2.17
N LEU A 29 -5.28 -6.26 -2.85
CA LEU A 29 -6.11 -5.45 -3.76
C LEU A 29 -6.68 -6.29 -4.90
N SER A 30 -5.88 -7.19 -5.47
CA SER A 30 -6.33 -8.11 -6.52
C SER A 30 -7.44 -9.05 -6.02
N ILE A 31 -7.29 -9.61 -4.81
CA ILE A 31 -8.32 -10.46 -4.18
C ILE A 31 -9.62 -9.68 -3.98
N ILE A 32 -9.54 -8.48 -3.40
CA ILE A 32 -10.72 -7.64 -3.14
C ILE A 32 -11.44 -7.30 -4.45
N LEU A 33 -10.71 -6.82 -5.46
CA LEU A 33 -11.30 -6.40 -6.73
C LEU A 33 -11.92 -7.57 -7.50
N THR A 34 -11.29 -8.75 -7.50
CA THR A 34 -11.89 -9.94 -8.11
C THR A 34 -13.11 -10.44 -7.33
N TYR A 35 -13.11 -10.34 -6.00
CA TYR A 35 -14.28 -10.61 -5.16
C TYR A 35 -15.45 -9.65 -5.46
N LEU A 36 -15.15 -8.41 -5.82
CA LEU A 36 -16.12 -7.39 -6.25
C LEU A 36 -16.50 -7.51 -7.73
N ASN A 37 -16.11 -8.60 -8.42
CA ASN A 37 -16.36 -8.88 -9.84
C ASN A 37 -15.74 -7.85 -10.81
N SER A 38 -14.64 -7.20 -10.43
CA SER A 38 -13.86 -6.38 -11.36
C SER A 38 -13.04 -7.25 -12.31
N THR A 39 -12.80 -6.74 -13.52
CA THR A 39 -11.87 -7.33 -14.47
C THR A 39 -10.46 -6.80 -14.19
N VAL A 40 -9.59 -7.62 -13.60
CA VAL A 40 -8.26 -7.20 -13.14
C VAL A 40 -7.17 -7.68 -14.07
N ASP A 41 -6.38 -6.75 -14.59
CA ASP A 41 -5.15 -6.99 -15.36
C ASP A 41 -3.92 -6.62 -14.50
N GLY A 42 -3.01 -7.56 -14.29
CA GLY A 42 -1.82 -7.38 -13.48
C GLY A 42 -0.52 -7.23 -14.29
N TYR A 43 0.37 -6.33 -13.84
CA TYR A 43 1.73 -6.15 -14.39
C TYR A 43 2.73 -6.00 -13.25
N ALA A 44 3.69 -6.93 -13.10
CA ALA A 44 4.70 -6.89 -12.04
C ALA A 44 5.86 -7.84 -12.33
N LEU A 45 6.91 -7.76 -11.53
CA LEU A 45 7.95 -8.79 -11.50
C LEU A 45 7.37 -10.14 -11.04
N LYS A 46 8.04 -11.24 -11.40
CA LYS A 46 7.70 -12.58 -10.90
C LYS A 46 7.68 -12.59 -9.37
N PRO A 47 6.64 -13.17 -8.74
CA PRO A 47 6.54 -13.24 -7.30
C PRO A 47 7.56 -14.22 -6.71
N LYS A 48 8.00 -13.98 -5.46
CA LYS A 48 8.77 -14.98 -4.70
C LYS A 48 7.91 -16.22 -4.45
N LYS A 49 8.55 -17.41 -4.36
CA LYS A 49 7.85 -18.70 -4.12
C LYS A 49 6.87 -18.61 -2.94
N ASN A 50 7.32 -18.06 -1.81
CA ASN A 50 6.51 -17.87 -0.60
C ASN A 50 5.84 -16.49 -0.56
N SER A 51 5.15 -16.07 -1.61
CA SER A 51 4.36 -14.83 -1.64
C SER A 51 2.87 -15.11 -1.40
N LEU A 52 2.14 -14.10 -0.92
CA LEU A 52 0.68 -14.16 -0.83
C LEU A 52 0.07 -14.45 -2.21
N PHE A 53 0.61 -13.84 -3.26
CA PHE A 53 0.17 -14.03 -4.63
C PHE A 53 0.14 -15.52 -5.03
N ASN A 54 1.25 -16.23 -4.81
CA ASN A 54 1.34 -17.65 -5.15
C ASN A 54 0.47 -18.53 -4.25
N LYS A 55 0.54 -18.30 -2.92
CA LYS A 55 -0.24 -19.07 -1.95
C LYS A 55 -1.75 -18.92 -2.12
N SER A 56 -2.21 -17.78 -2.60
CA SER A 56 -3.63 -17.51 -2.88
C SER A 56 -4.03 -17.82 -4.32
N MET A 57 -3.13 -18.36 -5.15
CA MET A 57 -3.36 -18.67 -6.57
C MET A 57 -4.02 -17.52 -7.34
N ILE A 58 -3.65 -16.26 -7.03
CA ILE A 58 -4.28 -15.06 -7.59
C ILE A 58 -4.18 -15.03 -9.11
N SER A 59 -3.12 -15.59 -9.70
CA SER A 59 -2.96 -15.68 -11.15
C SER A 59 -4.13 -16.37 -11.87
N LYS A 60 -4.86 -17.26 -11.18
CA LYS A 60 -6.01 -18.00 -11.74
C LYS A 60 -7.29 -17.18 -11.83
N VAL A 61 -7.40 -16.08 -11.04
CA VAL A 61 -8.61 -15.24 -10.97
C VAL A 61 -8.43 -13.90 -11.68
N LEU A 62 -7.22 -13.54 -12.08
CA LEU A 62 -6.96 -12.36 -12.89
C LEU A 62 -7.37 -12.60 -14.34
N LYS A 63 -7.88 -11.56 -15.01
CA LYS A 63 -8.07 -11.60 -16.47
C LYS A 63 -6.75 -11.86 -17.18
N THR A 64 -5.71 -11.11 -16.79
CA THR A 64 -4.35 -11.36 -17.28
C THR A 64 -3.32 -11.14 -16.17
N ASN A 65 -2.31 -12.00 -16.14
CA ASN A 65 -1.15 -11.89 -15.27
C ASN A 65 0.11 -11.73 -16.13
N THR A 66 0.68 -10.53 -16.16
CA THR A 66 1.85 -10.23 -16.99
C THR A 66 3.06 -9.98 -16.12
N TYR A 67 4.10 -10.80 -16.31
CA TYR A 67 5.39 -10.55 -15.67
C TYR A 67 6.23 -9.60 -16.53
N GLY A 68 6.64 -8.46 -15.95
CA GLY A 68 7.46 -7.44 -16.58
C GLY A 68 8.04 -6.46 -15.55
N ASP A 69 9.16 -5.86 -15.91
CA ASP A 69 9.75 -4.77 -15.14
C ASP A 69 9.01 -3.45 -15.45
N ILE A 70 8.76 -2.63 -14.43
CA ILE A 70 8.13 -1.32 -14.60
C ILE A 70 9.03 -0.36 -15.41
N ASN A 71 10.33 -0.66 -15.51
CA ASN A 71 11.28 0.08 -16.33
C ASN A 71 11.22 -0.30 -17.82
N ASP A 72 10.56 -1.40 -18.19
CA ASP A 72 10.29 -1.74 -19.58
C ASP A 72 9.06 -0.96 -20.10
N ILE A 73 9.29 0.29 -20.48
CA ILE A 73 8.24 1.20 -20.95
C ILE A 73 7.51 0.66 -22.18
N LYS A 74 8.21 -0.01 -23.11
CA LYS A 74 7.60 -0.53 -24.34
C LYS A 74 6.57 -1.61 -24.01
N LYS A 75 6.96 -2.58 -23.16
CA LYS A 75 6.07 -3.65 -22.70
C LYS A 75 4.90 -3.13 -21.87
N LEU A 76 5.16 -2.17 -20.96
CA LEU A 76 4.14 -1.55 -20.12
C LEU A 76 3.09 -0.82 -20.97
N LYS A 77 3.55 0.04 -21.90
CA LYS A 77 2.68 0.82 -22.80
C LYS A 77 1.81 -0.07 -23.69
N ASN A 78 2.40 -1.12 -24.27
CA ASN A 78 1.68 -2.09 -25.09
C ASN A 78 0.62 -2.83 -24.27
N LYS A 79 0.96 -3.20 -23.01
CA LYS A 79 0.02 -3.88 -22.12
C LYS A 79 -1.15 -2.98 -21.75
N ILE A 80 -0.92 -1.72 -21.38
CA ILE A 80 -1.97 -0.75 -21.02
C ILE A 80 -2.89 -0.50 -22.23
N LYS A 81 -2.32 -0.29 -23.44
CA LYS A 81 -3.11 -0.13 -24.66
C LYS A 81 -4.02 -1.33 -24.94
N LYS A 82 -3.51 -2.56 -24.76
CA LYS A 82 -4.27 -3.80 -24.95
C LYS A 82 -5.38 -3.98 -23.94
N CYS A 83 -5.12 -3.70 -22.65
CA CYS A 83 -6.09 -3.86 -21.57
C CYS A 83 -7.20 -2.80 -21.59
N ARG A 84 -6.90 -1.57 -22.08
CA ARG A 84 -7.79 -0.41 -22.07
C ARG A 84 -8.47 -0.22 -20.71
N PRO A 85 -7.68 -0.06 -19.62
CA PRO A 85 -8.23 0.02 -18.27
C PRO A 85 -9.03 1.31 -18.08
N GLU A 86 -9.98 1.27 -17.14
CA GLU A 86 -10.73 2.42 -16.66
C GLU A 86 -10.07 3.00 -15.39
N ILE A 87 -9.48 2.14 -14.57
CA ILE A 87 -8.85 2.49 -13.29
C ILE A 87 -7.46 1.88 -13.23
N VAL A 88 -6.48 2.67 -12.78
CA VAL A 88 -5.09 2.25 -12.62
C VAL A 88 -4.63 2.42 -11.18
N PHE A 89 -4.12 1.33 -10.57
CA PHE A 89 -3.43 1.36 -9.29
C PHE A 89 -1.94 1.08 -9.49
N HIS A 90 -1.10 2.03 -9.10
CA HIS A 90 0.35 1.88 -9.20
C HIS A 90 0.96 1.52 -7.85
N LEU A 91 1.21 0.21 -7.64
CA LEU A 91 1.84 -0.32 -6.42
C LEU A 91 3.25 -0.86 -6.67
N ALA A 92 3.71 -0.90 -7.93
CA ALA A 92 5.08 -1.33 -8.24
C ALA A 92 6.08 -0.39 -7.59
N ALA A 93 6.91 -0.92 -6.71
CA ALA A 93 7.94 -0.16 -6.01
C ALA A 93 8.98 -1.10 -5.38
N GLN A 94 10.18 -0.58 -5.10
CA GLN A 94 11.09 -1.14 -4.10
C GLN A 94 10.70 -0.52 -2.74
N PRO A 95 10.05 -1.25 -1.81
CA PRO A 95 9.39 -0.65 -0.63
C PRO A 95 10.19 -0.76 0.67
N LEU A 96 11.40 -1.32 0.64
CA LEU A 96 12.18 -1.66 1.83
C LEU A 96 13.29 -0.65 2.07
N VAL A 97 13.25 0.07 3.21
CA VAL A 97 14.25 1.07 3.59
C VAL A 97 15.65 0.48 3.64
N LEU A 98 15.84 -0.66 4.31
CA LEU A 98 17.17 -1.27 4.40
C LEU A 98 17.72 -1.74 3.04
N GLN A 99 16.83 -2.18 2.15
CA GLN A 99 17.25 -2.57 0.79
C GLN A 99 17.65 -1.34 -0.04
N SER A 100 17.03 -0.18 0.20
CA SER A 100 17.38 1.05 -0.51
C SER A 100 18.81 1.54 -0.23
N TYR A 101 19.33 1.27 0.97
CA TYR A 101 20.74 1.54 1.28
C TYR A 101 21.71 0.60 0.56
N LYS A 102 21.29 -0.64 0.29
CA LYS A 102 22.09 -1.63 -0.43
C LYS A 102 22.05 -1.43 -1.95
N GLU A 103 20.89 -1.05 -2.47
CA GLU A 103 20.63 -0.92 -3.91
C GLU A 103 19.94 0.44 -4.21
N PRO A 104 20.64 1.58 -3.99
CA PRO A 104 20.03 2.90 -4.18
C PRO A 104 19.63 3.15 -5.64
N LEU A 105 20.47 2.83 -6.61
CA LEU A 105 20.16 2.99 -8.04
C LEU A 105 18.91 2.25 -8.44
N LYS A 106 18.78 0.98 -8.04
CA LYS A 106 17.58 0.17 -8.30
C LYS A 106 16.34 0.76 -7.64
N THR A 107 16.49 1.33 -6.43
CA THR A 107 15.41 1.98 -5.70
C THR A 107 14.88 3.19 -6.45
N PHE A 108 15.76 4.08 -6.90
CA PHE A 108 15.38 5.26 -7.70
C PHE A 108 14.83 4.87 -9.06
N ASN A 109 15.46 3.96 -9.78
CA ASN A 109 14.96 3.48 -11.07
C ASN A 109 13.55 2.87 -10.93
N THR A 110 13.32 2.01 -9.94
CA THR A 110 11.99 1.41 -9.77
C THR A 110 10.95 2.43 -9.33
N ASN A 111 11.27 3.28 -8.35
CA ASN A 111 10.26 4.14 -7.72
C ASN A 111 10.00 5.42 -8.52
N VAL A 112 11.03 6.03 -9.07
CA VAL A 112 10.93 7.30 -9.81
C VAL A 112 10.70 7.03 -11.29
N MET A 113 11.67 6.36 -11.94
CA MET A 113 11.56 6.09 -13.38
C MET A 113 10.41 5.15 -13.70
N GLY A 114 10.14 4.15 -12.84
CA GLY A 114 8.97 3.29 -12.99
C GLY A 114 7.64 4.05 -12.93
N THR A 115 7.52 5.07 -12.06
CA THR A 115 6.34 5.94 -12.02
C THR A 115 6.25 6.83 -13.26
N LEU A 116 7.38 7.40 -13.70
CA LEU A 116 7.45 8.18 -14.92
C LEU A 116 7.03 7.34 -16.12
N ASN A 117 7.53 6.11 -16.26
CA ASN A 117 7.15 5.18 -17.32
C ASN A 117 5.65 4.86 -17.31
N LEU A 118 5.04 4.71 -16.12
CA LEU A 118 3.59 4.56 -16.03
C LEU A 118 2.86 5.79 -16.54
N LEU A 119 3.24 7.00 -16.09
CA LEU A 119 2.59 8.25 -16.49
C LEU A 119 2.69 8.45 -18.01
N GLU A 120 3.85 8.19 -18.63
CA GLU A 120 3.99 8.20 -20.10
C GLU A 120 3.14 7.13 -20.79
N SER A 121 3.00 5.96 -20.16
CA SER A 121 2.22 4.86 -20.75
C SER A 121 0.71 5.10 -20.75
N ILE A 122 0.21 5.90 -19.81
CA ILE A 122 -1.22 6.26 -19.71
C ILE A 122 -1.57 7.53 -20.49
N ARG A 123 -0.58 8.32 -20.91
CA ARG A 123 -0.80 9.55 -21.66
C ARG A 123 -1.52 9.25 -22.98
N GLY A 124 -2.64 9.93 -23.22
CA GLY A 124 -3.49 9.72 -24.39
C GLY A 124 -4.40 8.48 -24.36
N VAL A 125 -4.43 7.71 -23.26
CA VAL A 125 -5.32 6.55 -23.11
C VAL A 125 -6.71 6.99 -22.62
N LYS A 126 -7.64 7.24 -23.54
CA LYS A 126 -8.99 7.80 -23.27
C LYS A 126 -9.87 6.95 -22.35
N SER A 127 -9.60 5.64 -22.22
CA SER A 127 -10.39 4.75 -21.35
C SER A 127 -10.19 5.01 -19.85
N ILE A 128 -9.06 5.60 -19.45
CA ILE A 128 -8.70 5.77 -18.05
C ILE A 128 -9.51 6.91 -17.43
N LYS A 129 -10.12 6.65 -16.30
CA LYS A 129 -10.96 7.59 -15.53
C LYS A 129 -10.46 7.81 -14.10
N SER A 130 -9.48 7.03 -13.64
CA SER A 130 -8.84 7.20 -12.33
C SER A 130 -7.46 6.56 -12.28
N VAL A 131 -6.51 7.24 -11.64
CA VAL A 131 -5.14 6.75 -11.40
C VAL A 131 -4.75 7.03 -9.95
N VAL A 132 -4.44 5.98 -9.19
CA VAL A 132 -3.97 6.09 -7.80
C VAL A 132 -2.55 5.54 -7.71
N ILE A 133 -1.61 6.41 -7.36
CA ILE A 133 -0.18 6.11 -7.24
C ILE A 133 0.19 6.01 -5.77
N ILE A 134 0.64 4.83 -5.34
CA ILE A 134 0.89 4.54 -3.93
C ILE A 134 2.28 5.02 -3.54
N THR A 135 2.30 5.96 -2.59
CA THR A 135 3.53 6.48 -1.98
C THR A 135 3.61 6.09 -0.49
N THR A 136 4.11 6.95 0.38
CA THR A 136 4.38 6.61 1.79
C THR A 136 4.27 7.84 2.69
N ASP A 137 4.04 7.64 3.98
CA ASP A 137 4.16 8.65 5.03
C ASP A 137 5.59 9.17 5.24
N LYS A 138 6.59 8.47 4.71
CA LYS A 138 8.02 8.84 4.82
C LYS A 138 8.45 9.95 3.85
N VAL A 139 7.52 10.47 3.06
CA VAL A 139 7.79 11.59 2.13
C VAL A 139 7.92 12.95 2.84
N TYR A 140 7.50 13.06 4.08
CA TYR A 140 7.51 14.33 4.80
C TYR A 140 8.91 14.68 5.34
N LYS A 141 9.25 15.98 5.29
CA LYS A 141 10.44 16.51 5.95
C LYS A 141 10.29 16.34 7.45
N ILE A 142 11.25 15.66 8.08
CA ILE A 142 11.20 15.40 9.52
C ILE A 142 11.27 16.72 10.28
N SER A 143 10.28 16.94 11.15
CA SER A 143 10.25 18.06 12.10
C SER A 143 10.75 17.62 13.47
N LYS A 144 11.45 18.52 14.18
CA LYS A 144 11.82 18.33 15.59
C LYS A 144 10.59 18.37 16.50
N ASN A 145 9.53 19.05 16.08
CA ASN A 145 8.30 19.26 16.84
C ASN A 145 7.30 18.13 16.54
N ASN A 146 7.39 17.00 17.10
CA ASN A 146 6.47 15.86 17.13
C ASN A 146 5.06 16.10 16.49
N ILE A 147 5.01 16.61 15.24
CA ILE A 147 3.80 16.98 14.52
C ILE A 147 3.09 15.78 13.90
N THR A 148 1.80 15.97 13.60
CA THR A 148 1.02 15.04 12.79
C THR A 148 0.93 15.60 11.37
N TYR A 149 1.58 14.94 10.41
CA TYR A 149 1.74 15.43 9.04
C TYR A 149 0.42 15.47 8.27
N LYS A 150 0.20 16.60 7.58
CA LYS A 150 -0.89 16.83 6.64
C LYS A 150 -0.37 16.82 5.20
N GLU A 151 -1.27 16.72 4.23
CA GLU A 151 -0.89 16.58 2.81
C GLU A 151 -0.07 17.76 2.27
N LEU A 152 -0.21 18.93 2.84
CA LEU A 152 0.47 20.17 2.42
C LEU A 152 1.81 20.43 3.12
N ASP A 153 2.17 19.60 4.10
CA ASP A 153 3.43 19.76 4.80
C ASP A 153 4.61 19.48 3.87
N LYS A 154 5.74 20.14 4.16
CA LYS A 154 6.97 20.06 3.34
C LYS A 154 7.41 18.62 3.17
N LEU A 155 7.75 18.28 1.93
CA LEU A 155 8.35 17.00 1.57
C LEU A 155 9.86 17.00 1.81
N GLY A 156 10.43 15.82 2.09
CA GLY A 156 11.87 15.64 2.26
C GLY A 156 12.20 14.26 2.83
N GLY A 157 12.94 13.44 2.10
CA GLY A 157 13.37 12.09 2.50
C GLY A 157 14.84 12.04 2.84
N HIS A 158 15.22 11.37 3.94
CA HIS A 158 16.62 11.25 4.36
C HIS A 158 17.32 9.98 3.87
N ASP A 159 16.56 8.89 3.72
CA ASP A 159 17.07 7.64 3.18
C ASP A 159 16.72 7.49 1.70
N PRO A 160 17.42 6.62 0.93
CA PRO A 160 17.16 6.50 -0.50
C PRO A 160 15.73 6.08 -0.86
N TYR A 161 15.07 5.29 0.00
CA TYR A 161 13.65 4.93 -0.21
C TYR A 161 12.74 6.14 -0.04
N SER A 162 12.88 6.87 1.07
CA SER A 162 12.09 8.06 1.36
C SER A 162 12.30 9.13 0.29
N ALA A 163 13.56 9.39 -0.09
CA ALA A 163 13.93 10.33 -1.15
C ALA A 163 13.31 9.93 -2.50
N SER A 164 13.40 8.65 -2.88
CA SER A 164 12.78 8.17 -4.13
C SER A 164 11.26 8.36 -4.16
N LYS A 165 10.59 8.22 -3.01
CA LYS A 165 9.15 8.45 -2.91
C LYS A 165 8.77 9.93 -2.93
N VAL A 166 9.64 10.82 -2.41
CA VAL A 166 9.50 12.28 -2.60
C VAL A 166 9.64 12.64 -4.08
N CYS A 167 10.65 12.12 -4.76
CA CYS A 167 10.80 12.31 -6.21
C CYS A 167 9.58 11.79 -6.98
N THR A 168 8.99 10.67 -6.57
CA THR A 168 7.73 10.16 -7.13
C THR A 168 6.60 11.19 -7.01
N GLU A 169 6.41 11.83 -5.84
CA GLU A 169 5.40 12.88 -5.63
C GLU A 169 5.63 14.08 -6.56
N ILE A 170 6.90 14.51 -6.70
CA ILE A 170 7.29 15.64 -7.55
C ILE A 170 7.04 15.32 -9.03
N VAL A 171 7.41 14.12 -9.48
CA VAL A 171 7.16 13.66 -10.86
C VAL A 171 5.67 13.64 -11.16
N VAL A 172 4.85 13.13 -10.25
CA VAL A 172 3.39 13.11 -10.42
C VAL A 172 2.82 14.52 -10.51
N ASP A 173 3.22 15.44 -9.62
CA ASP A 173 2.78 16.84 -9.65
C ASP A 173 3.17 17.53 -10.98
N SER A 174 4.42 17.35 -11.42
CA SER A 174 4.92 17.87 -12.67
C SER A 174 4.09 17.37 -13.86
N TYR A 175 3.82 16.06 -13.92
CA TYR A 175 3.04 15.47 -15.01
C TYR A 175 1.58 15.95 -15.04
N ILE A 176 0.95 16.10 -13.87
CA ILE A 176 -0.40 16.64 -13.77
C ILE A 176 -0.45 18.05 -14.36
N LYS A 177 0.51 18.90 -13.99
CA LYS A 177 0.55 20.30 -14.43
C LYS A 177 0.92 20.47 -15.90
N SER A 178 1.86 19.65 -16.41
CA SER A 178 2.44 19.82 -17.74
C SER A 178 1.69 19.05 -18.83
N PHE A 179 1.17 17.87 -18.54
CA PHE A 179 0.65 16.94 -19.55
C PHE A 179 -0.80 16.54 -19.38
N PHE A 180 -1.34 16.63 -18.14
CA PHE A 180 -2.72 16.26 -17.87
C PHE A 180 -3.64 17.43 -17.58
N LYS A 181 -3.09 18.66 -17.49
CA LYS A 181 -3.88 19.89 -17.43
C LYS A 181 -4.74 19.99 -18.69
N ASN A 182 -6.00 20.38 -18.54
CA ASN A 182 -6.99 20.50 -19.63
C ASN A 182 -7.28 19.17 -20.36
N THR A 183 -7.02 18.02 -19.72
CA THR A 183 -7.41 16.70 -20.22
C THR A 183 -8.43 16.05 -19.30
N ASP A 184 -9.05 14.95 -19.77
CA ASP A 184 -9.96 14.12 -18.95
C ASP A 184 -9.32 13.57 -17.67
N LEU A 185 -7.99 13.56 -17.56
CA LEU A 185 -7.24 13.07 -16.42
C LEU A 185 -6.79 14.16 -15.43
N GLN A 186 -7.05 15.44 -15.68
CA GLN A 186 -6.56 16.55 -14.87
C GLN A 186 -6.80 16.35 -13.37
N ASN A 187 -8.01 16.00 -12.96
CA ASN A 187 -8.40 15.80 -11.56
C ASN A 187 -8.51 14.31 -11.17
N LYS A 188 -7.99 13.40 -11.99
CA LYS A 188 -8.19 11.95 -11.85
C LYS A 188 -6.91 11.19 -11.51
N ILE A 189 -5.80 11.89 -11.27
CA ILE A 189 -4.52 11.32 -10.85
C ILE A 189 -4.25 11.76 -9.41
N SER A 190 -3.94 10.80 -8.54
CA SER A 190 -3.63 11.07 -7.14
C SER A 190 -2.46 10.26 -6.63
N THR A 191 -1.73 10.83 -5.67
CA THR A 191 -0.82 10.06 -4.81
C THR A 191 -1.51 9.69 -3.51
N ALA A 192 -1.28 8.46 -3.03
CA ALA A 192 -1.88 7.93 -1.82
C ALA A 192 -0.78 7.51 -0.82
N ARG A 193 -0.61 8.31 0.24
CA ARG A 193 0.38 8.13 1.28
C ARG A 193 -0.21 7.30 2.40
N ALA A 194 0.45 6.21 2.77
CA ALA A 194 0.05 5.37 3.90
C ALA A 194 1.21 5.09 4.82
N GLY A 195 0.91 4.90 6.10
CA GLY A 195 1.88 4.56 7.15
C GLY A 195 2.26 3.09 7.19
N ASN A 196 2.62 2.60 8.37
CA ASN A 196 3.00 1.21 8.58
C ASN A 196 1.78 0.29 8.44
N VAL A 197 1.76 -0.46 7.36
CA VAL A 197 0.66 -1.36 7.01
C VAL A 197 1.01 -2.78 7.43
N ILE A 198 0.12 -3.43 8.19
CA ILE A 198 0.23 -4.81 8.67
C ILE A 198 -0.94 -5.66 8.17
N GLY A 199 -0.77 -6.97 8.10
CA GLY A 199 -1.81 -7.90 7.67
C GLY A 199 -1.23 -9.25 7.30
N GLY A 200 -2.08 -10.24 7.20
CA GLY A 200 -1.67 -11.58 6.80
C GLY A 200 -1.09 -11.62 5.39
N GLY A 201 -0.11 -12.51 5.18
CA GLY A 201 0.52 -12.69 3.87
C GLY A 201 1.62 -11.67 3.52
N ASP A 202 2.03 -10.80 4.43
CA ASP A 202 3.30 -10.07 4.30
C ASP A 202 4.46 -10.97 4.76
N PHE A 203 5.31 -11.38 3.82
CA PHE A 203 6.50 -12.20 4.07
C PHE A 203 7.79 -11.41 3.82
N SER A 204 7.72 -10.08 3.85
CA SER A 204 8.88 -9.21 3.60
C SER A 204 9.83 -9.22 4.78
N LYS A 205 11.09 -9.57 4.55
CA LYS A 205 12.16 -9.44 5.57
C LYS A 205 12.34 -7.98 5.99
N TYR A 206 12.85 -7.78 7.18
CA TYR A 206 13.14 -6.46 7.78
C TYR A 206 11.91 -5.59 8.08
N ARG A 207 10.72 -6.20 8.13
CA ARG A 207 9.50 -5.57 8.66
C ARG A 207 9.12 -6.23 9.97
N LEU A 208 8.72 -5.41 10.94
CA LEU A 208 8.49 -5.86 12.32
C LEU A 208 7.52 -7.06 12.40
N ILE A 209 6.32 -6.94 11.85
CA ILE A 209 5.29 -7.98 11.98
C ILE A 209 5.65 -9.28 11.23
N PRO A 210 6.13 -9.25 9.98
CA PRO A 210 6.67 -10.45 9.33
C PRO A 210 7.81 -11.12 10.11
N ASP A 211 8.74 -10.33 10.65
CA ASP A 211 9.86 -10.87 11.44
C ASP A 211 9.39 -11.46 12.77
N ILE A 212 8.37 -10.88 13.44
CA ILE A 212 7.70 -11.45 14.62
C ILE A 212 7.04 -12.79 14.28
N ILE A 213 6.24 -12.82 13.21
CA ILE A 213 5.54 -14.04 12.77
C ILE A 213 6.55 -15.13 12.42
N TYR A 214 7.64 -14.78 11.77
CA TYR A 214 8.72 -15.73 11.48
C TYR A 214 9.34 -16.28 12.78
N ALA A 215 9.63 -15.41 13.75
CA ALA A 215 10.22 -15.82 15.03
C ALA A 215 9.31 -16.75 15.82
N ILE A 216 7.99 -16.46 15.88
CA ILE A 216 6.99 -17.31 16.51
C ILE A 216 6.92 -18.67 15.82
N ASN A 217 6.80 -18.68 14.49
CA ASN A 217 6.61 -19.89 13.71
C ASN A 217 7.80 -20.84 13.74
N ASN A 218 9.01 -20.31 13.92
CA ASN A 218 10.26 -21.09 13.93
C ASN A 218 10.90 -21.18 15.33
N ASN A 219 10.23 -20.68 16.36
CA ASN A 219 10.77 -20.62 17.74
C ASN A 219 12.17 -19.96 17.81
N THR A 220 12.39 -18.93 16.98
CA THR A 220 13.67 -18.19 16.93
C THR A 220 13.59 -16.88 17.71
N LYS A 221 14.75 -16.30 18.03
CA LYS A 221 14.84 -15.03 18.76
C LYS A 221 14.75 -13.85 17.79
N LEU A 222 13.81 -12.92 18.07
CA LEU A 222 13.61 -11.71 17.29
C LEU A 222 14.63 -10.62 17.70
N ASN A 223 15.29 -10.01 16.74
CA ASN A 223 16.22 -8.90 16.95
C ASN A 223 15.51 -7.56 16.71
N ILE A 224 15.37 -6.74 17.76
CA ILE A 224 14.69 -5.45 17.73
C ILE A 224 15.71 -4.31 17.64
N ARG A 225 15.63 -3.50 16.59
CA ARG A 225 16.56 -2.41 16.33
C ARG A 225 16.18 -1.08 16.99
N ASN A 226 14.93 -0.68 16.87
CA ASN A 226 14.44 0.67 17.24
C ASN A 226 13.20 0.58 18.13
N PRO A 227 13.30 0.12 19.40
CA PRO A 227 12.14 -0.18 20.24
C PRO A 227 11.24 1.04 20.54
N ASN A 228 11.82 2.23 20.58
CA ASN A 228 11.13 3.47 20.95
C ASN A 228 10.55 4.24 19.76
N HIS A 229 10.78 3.80 18.52
CA HIS A 229 10.21 4.46 17.35
C HIS A 229 8.69 4.38 17.35
N ILE A 230 8.02 5.50 17.12
CA ILE A 230 6.57 5.60 17.01
C ILE A 230 6.16 5.51 15.54
N ARG A 231 5.17 4.65 15.24
CA ARG A 231 4.67 4.43 13.88
C ARG A 231 3.14 4.46 13.86
N PRO A 232 2.55 4.90 12.73
CA PRO A 232 1.12 4.86 12.49
C PRO A 232 0.71 3.46 11.99
N TRP A 233 0.43 2.55 12.91
CA TRP A 233 0.08 1.16 12.60
C TRP A 233 -1.36 1.03 12.13
N GLN A 234 -1.58 0.34 11.01
CA GLN A 234 -2.91 0.10 10.46
C GLN A 234 -2.99 -1.23 9.70
N HIS A 235 -4.18 -1.83 9.66
CA HIS A 235 -4.39 -3.03 8.86
C HIS A 235 -4.35 -2.71 7.37
N VAL A 236 -3.95 -3.68 6.54
CA VAL A 236 -3.85 -3.51 5.08
C VAL A 236 -5.18 -3.11 4.43
N LEU A 237 -6.30 -3.53 4.98
CA LEU A 237 -7.63 -3.16 4.52
C LEU A 237 -7.93 -1.66 4.67
N ASP A 238 -7.41 -1.00 5.71
CA ASP A 238 -7.64 0.44 5.90
C ASP A 238 -7.19 1.26 4.68
N PRO A 239 -5.89 1.26 4.31
CA PRO A 239 -5.47 2.05 3.16
C PRO A 239 -6.01 1.51 1.84
N LEU A 240 -6.22 0.19 1.68
CA LEU A 240 -6.79 -0.35 0.44
C LEU A 240 -8.22 0.13 0.21
N MET A 241 -9.06 0.16 1.25
CA MET A 241 -10.40 0.74 1.13
C MET A 241 -10.33 2.24 0.84
N GLY A 242 -9.36 2.96 1.42
CA GLY A 242 -9.11 4.35 1.07
C GLY A 242 -8.74 4.54 -0.40
N TYR A 243 -7.91 3.67 -0.97
CA TYR A 243 -7.54 3.73 -2.39
C TYR A 243 -8.75 3.44 -3.30
N LEU A 244 -9.58 2.46 -2.92
CA LEU A 244 -10.81 2.12 -3.66
C LEU A 244 -11.80 3.30 -3.63
N THR A 245 -12.05 3.88 -2.46
CA THR A 245 -12.95 5.03 -2.31
C THR A 245 -12.44 6.24 -3.10
N LEU A 246 -11.13 6.52 -3.05
CA LEU A 246 -10.50 7.60 -3.83
C LEU A 246 -10.71 7.37 -5.33
N ALA A 247 -10.42 6.17 -5.81
CA ALA A 247 -10.57 5.83 -7.22
C ALA A 247 -12.02 5.95 -7.70
N GLU A 248 -12.97 5.49 -6.90
CA GLU A 248 -14.40 5.62 -7.20
C GLU A 248 -14.85 7.08 -7.28
N LYS A 249 -14.44 7.92 -6.31
CA LYS A 249 -14.79 9.34 -6.29
C LYS A 249 -14.18 10.09 -7.48
N GLN A 250 -12.95 9.76 -7.88
CA GLN A 250 -12.32 10.29 -9.10
C GLN A 250 -13.09 9.86 -10.35
N PHE A 251 -13.39 8.58 -10.46
CA PHE A 251 -14.14 8.03 -11.59
C PHE A 251 -15.49 8.73 -11.78
N LYS A 252 -16.20 8.99 -10.68
CA LYS A 252 -17.51 9.65 -10.65
C LYS A 252 -17.43 11.20 -10.71
N ASN A 253 -16.25 11.81 -10.85
CA ASN A 253 -16.03 13.26 -10.79
C ASN A 253 -16.59 13.93 -9.50
N LYS A 254 -16.58 13.20 -8.37
CA LYS A 254 -17.14 13.66 -7.09
C LYS A 254 -16.11 14.36 -6.18
N ILE A 255 -14.91 14.56 -6.66
CA ILE A 255 -13.87 15.32 -5.96
C ILE A 255 -13.18 16.27 -6.92
N ASN A 256 -12.98 17.51 -6.45
CA ASN A 256 -12.00 18.41 -7.05
C ASN A 256 -10.63 18.06 -6.48
N ASN A 257 -9.70 17.67 -7.33
CA ASN A 257 -8.41 17.11 -6.94
C ASN A 257 -7.25 18.10 -7.19
N GLU A 258 -7.48 19.40 -7.00
CA GLU A 258 -6.44 20.43 -7.12
C GLU A 258 -5.16 20.07 -6.37
N LYS A 259 -5.32 19.43 -5.20
CA LYS A 259 -4.23 18.90 -4.40
C LYS A 259 -4.31 17.38 -4.43
N HIS A 260 -3.60 16.77 -5.36
CA HIS A 260 -3.67 15.36 -5.71
C HIS A 260 -3.15 14.38 -4.64
N ALA A 261 -2.46 14.86 -3.58
CA ALA A 261 -1.95 14.01 -2.50
C ALA A 261 -3.02 13.71 -1.44
N TRP A 262 -3.07 12.45 -0.96
CA TRP A 262 -4.01 11.96 0.05
C TRP A 262 -3.31 11.12 1.11
N ASN A 263 -3.59 11.41 2.38
CA ASN A 263 -3.11 10.63 3.51
C ASN A 263 -4.15 9.60 3.95
N PHE A 264 -3.71 8.35 4.05
CA PHE A 264 -4.49 7.24 4.61
C PHE A 264 -3.75 6.69 5.81
N GLY A 265 -3.96 7.29 6.96
CA GLY A 265 -3.37 6.89 8.23
C GLY A 265 -4.41 6.42 9.25
N PRO A 266 -3.99 5.73 10.30
CA PRO A 266 -4.88 5.23 11.33
C PRO A 266 -5.36 6.35 12.25
N SER A 267 -6.33 6.05 13.12
CA SER A 267 -6.70 6.92 14.22
C SER A 267 -5.49 7.24 15.14
N ARG A 268 -5.53 8.36 15.86
CA ARG A 268 -4.44 8.80 16.74
C ARG A 268 -4.04 7.75 17.78
N ASN A 269 -4.97 6.95 18.26
CA ASN A 269 -4.72 5.90 19.25
C ASN A 269 -3.82 4.76 18.75
N ASN A 270 -3.64 4.64 17.44
CA ASN A 270 -2.80 3.62 16.80
C ASN A 270 -1.35 4.10 16.55
N PHE A 271 -0.99 5.30 17.03
CA PHE A 271 0.42 5.76 17.04
C PHE A 271 1.12 5.15 18.25
N LYS A 272 1.82 4.04 18.07
CA LYS A 272 2.45 3.27 19.14
C LYS A 272 3.92 2.99 18.86
N LYS A 273 4.68 2.83 19.95
CA LYS A 273 6.09 2.41 19.87
C LYS A 273 6.20 0.98 19.37
N VAL A 274 7.32 0.66 18.73
CA VAL A 274 7.66 -0.71 18.33
C VAL A 274 7.60 -1.68 19.52
N ILE A 275 8.14 -1.28 20.68
CA ILE A 275 8.14 -2.13 21.88
C ILE A 275 6.73 -2.42 22.40
N ASP A 276 5.77 -1.50 22.24
CA ASP A 276 4.39 -1.71 22.69
C ASP A 276 3.70 -2.80 21.86
N ILE A 277 4.01 -2.88 20.56
CA ILE A 277 3.53 -3.96 19.69
C ILE A 277 4.04 -5.31 20.15
N ILE A 278 5.34 -5.38 20.46
CA ILE A 278 5.99 -6.61 20.91
C ILE A 278 5.41 -7.08 22.25
N LYS A 279 5.28 -6.15 23.22
CA LYS A 279 4.66 -6.45 24.53
C LYS A 279 3.22 -6.92 24.36
N HIS A 280 2.47 -6.35 23.42
CA HIS A 280 1.08 -6.75 23.15
C HIS A 280 1.01 -8.18 22.59
N ILE A 281 1.83 -8.50 21.58
CA ILE A 281 1.85 -9.83 20.96
C ILE A 281 2.35 -10.90 21.96
N LYS A 282 3.34 -10.56 22.80
CA LYS A 282 3.88 -11.48 23.81
C LYS A 282 2.84 -11.93 24.86
N LYS A 283 1.71 -11.24 25.01
CA LYS A 283 0.62 -11.66 25.91
C LYS A 283 -0.11 -12.91 25.42
N SER A 284 -0.16 -13.11 24.11
CA SER A 284 -0.89 -14.23 23.48
C SER A 284 0.04 -15.25 22.79
N GLU A 285 1.29 -14.87 22.51
CA GLU A 285 2.23 -15.68 21.74
C GLU A 285 3.57 -15.85 22.44
N LYS A 286 4.18 -17.04 22.30
CA LYS A 286 5.54 -17.30 22.81
C LYS A 286 6.58 -16.59 21.93
N LEU A 287 6.90 -15.34 22.28
CA LEU A 287 7.87 -14.51 21.54
C LEU A 287 9.11 -14.21 22.38
N LYS A 288 10.28 -14.67 21.91
CA LYS A 288 11.59 -14.32 22.45
C LYS A 288 12.20 -13.19 21.64
N TYR A 289 12.75 -12.16 22.29
CA TYR A 289 13.41 -11.05 21.57
C TYR A 289 14.63 -10.50 22.32
N THR A 290 15.49 -9.80 21.56
CA THR A 290 16.65 -9.06 22.06
C THR A 290 16.63 -7.66 21.49
N LEU A 291 17.05 -6.67 22.29
CA LEU A 291 17.26 -5.31 21.82
C LEU A 291 18.70 -5.21 21.30
N ILE A 292 18.85 -4.78 20.05
CA ILE A 292 20.17 -4.52 19.44
C ILE A 292 20.55 -3.07 19.71
N LYS A 293 21.74 -2.87 20.28
CA LYS A 293 22.44 -1.58 20.37
C LYS A 293 23.26 -1.39 19.09
N ASN A 294 23.54 -0.16 18.70
CA ASN A 294 24.34 0.22 17.53
C ASN A 294 23.71 -0.11 16.17
N ILE A 295 22.86 0.82 15.71
CA ILE A 295 22.20 0.70 14.42
C ILE A 295 22.93 1.55 13.40
N LYS A 296 23.46 0.88 12.37
CA LYS A 296 24.22 1.49 11.27
C LYS A 296 23.37 2.45 10.38
N PHE A 297 22.05 2.28 10.35
CA PHE A 297 21.15 3.04 9.48
C PHE A 297 20.14 3.83 10.30
N LYS A 298 20.04 5.14 10.04
CA LYS A 298 19.08 6.02 10.71
C LYS A 298 17.71 5.91 10.06
N GLU A 299 16.69 5.64 10.85
CA GLU A 299 15.29 5.74 10.46
C GLU A 299 14.60 6.85 11.26
N THR A 300 13.55 7.44 10.69
CA THR A 300 12.75 8.47 11.38
C THR A 300 12.21 7.95 12.71
N ASN A 301 12.38 8.72 13.79
CA ASN A 301 11.97 8.31 15.14
C ASN A 301 10.44 8.30 15.30
N ILE A 302 9.78 9.34 14.81
CA ILE A 302 8.33 9.57 15.00
C ILE A 302 7.69 9.88 13.65
N LEU A 303 6.69 9.10 13.29
CA LEU A 303 5.83 9.36 12.14
C LEU A 303 4.37 9.31 12.61
N LYS A 304 3.64 10.41 12.40
CA LYS A 304 2.21 10.53 12.65
C LYS A 304 1.57 11.16 11.43
N LEU A 305 0.46 10.59 10.97
CA LEU A 305 -0.19 10.96 9.74
C LEU A 305 -1.63 11.41 10.00
N SER A 306 -2.00 12.58 9.51
CA SER A 306 -3.37 13.09 9.56
C SER A 306 -4.15 12.62 8.34
N SER A 307 -5.33 12.08 8.56
CA SER A 307 -6.25 11.66 7.49
C SER A 307 -7.52 12.51 7.44
N LEU A 308 -7.44 13.74 7.96
CA LEU A 308 -8.60 14.66 7.99
C LEU A 308 -9.14 14.97 6.59
N LYS A 309 -8.27 15.12 5.59
CA LYS A 309 -8.69 15.33 4.21
C LYS A 309 -9.49 14.13 3.69
N ALA A 310 -9.00 12.91 3.91
CA ALA A 310 -9.70 11.70 3.51
C ALA A 310 -11.04 11.55 4.25
N LYS A 311 -11.08 11.84 5.55
CA LYS A 311 -12.33 11.85 6.32
C LYS A 311 -13.34 12.82 5.74
N ASN A 312 -12.96 14.08 5.53
CA ASN A 312 -13.90 15.16 5.15
C ASN A 312 -14.34 15.09 3.68
N LYS A 313 -13.44 14.65 2.76
CA LYS A 313 -13.72 14.67 1.32
C LYS A 313 -14.13 13.31 0.76
N LEU A 314 -13.68 12.22 1.37
CA LEU A 314 -13.98 10.85 0.92
C LEU A 314 -14.95 10.12 1.85
N ASN A 315 -15.25 10.64 3.04
CA ASN A 315 -15.93 9.94 4.14
C ASN A 315 -15.18 8.67 4.56
N TRP A 316 -13.84 8.66 4.39
CA TRP A 316 -13.00 7.53 4.74
C TRP A 316 -12.40 7.70 6.14
N VAL A 317 -12.49 6.66 6.94
CA VAL A 317 -11.81 6.51 8.23
C VAL A 317 -11.25 5.10 8.36
N SER A 318 -10.13 4.96 9.08
CA SER A 318 -9.63 3.66 9.49
C SER A 318 -10.63 3.00 10.45
N LYS A 319 -11.04 1.76 10.15
CA LYS A 319 -12.08 1.06 10.93
C LYS A 319 -11.49 0.19 12.03
N TRP A 320 -10.36 -0.45 11.81
CA TRP A 320 -9.75 -1.33 12.80
C TRP A 320 -8.72 -0.59 13.65
N ASN A 321 -8.89 -0.69 14.97
CA ASN A 321 -7.86 -0.22 15.89
C ASN A 321 -6.63 -1.15 15.83
N LEU A 322 -5.56 -0.75 16.51
CA LEU A 322 -4.31 -1.52 16.50
C LEU A 322 -4.47 -2.93 17.07
N ARG A 323 -5.23 -3.10 18.16
CA ARG A 323 -5.44 -4.40 18.79
C ARG A 323 -6.14 -5.36 17.82
N GLU A 324 -7.19 -4.89 17.14
CA GLU A 324 -7.90 -5.66 16.12
C GLU A 324 -6.99 -5.97 14.92
N SER A 325 -6.23 -4.97 14.45
CA SER A 325 -5.29 -5.13 13.33
C SER A 325 -4.24 -6.22 13.61
N LEU A 326 -3.71 -6.26 14.83
CA LEU A 326 -2.76 -7.28 15.25
C LEU A 326 -3.44 -8.64 15.39
N ALA A 327 -4.60 -8.71 16.06
CA ALA A 327 -5.35 -9.95 16.22
C ALA A 327 -5.71 -10.58 14.87
N LYS A 328 -6.21 -9.78 13.92
CA LYS A 328 -6.53 -10.25 12.57
C LYS A 328 -5.30 -10.69 11.77
N THR A 329 -4.15 -10.05 11.97
CA THR A 329 -2.90 -10.47 11.34
C THR A 329 -2.41 -11.81 11.88
N LEU A 330 -2.47 -12.03 13.21
CA LEU A 330 -2.09 -13.29 13.85
C LEU A 330 -3.08 -14.42 13.52
N GLU A 331 -4.39 -14.15 13.56
CA GLU A 331 -5.46 -15.07 13.15
C GLU A 331 -5.22 -15.58 11.71
N TRP A 332 -4.94 -14.66 10.77
CA TRP A 332 -4.64 -15.02 9.38
C TRP A 332 -3.45 -16.01 9.31
N ASN A 333 -2.38 -15.73 10.05
CA ASN A 333 -1.19 -16.59 10.07
C ASN A 333 -1.49 -17.97 10.68
N SER A 334 -2.20 -18.02 11.82
CA SER A 334 -2.58 -19.26 12.50
C SER A 334 -3.47 -20.14 11.61
N ASP A 335 -4.55 -19.55 11.06
CA ASP A 335 -5.54 -20.29 10.28
C ASP A 335 -4.96 -20.81 8.96
N THR A 336 -4.11 -20.00 8.30
CA THR A 336 -3.45 -20.46 7.05
C THR A 336 -2.43 -21.57 7.31
N ARG A 337 -1.79 -21.61 8.47
CA ARG A 337 -0.93 -22.73 8.87
C ARG A 337 -1.72 -24.01 9.13
N LYS A 338 -2.95 -23.89 9.61
CA LYS A 338 -3.88 -25.02 9.81
C LYS A 338 -4.54 -25.50 8.51
N GLY A 339 -4.18 -24.90 7.36
CA GLY A 339 -4.65 -25.34 6.06
C GLY A 339 -5.77 -24.48 5.44
N THR A 340 -6.24 -23.43 6.12
CA THR A 340 -7.22 -22.52 5.52
C THR A 340 -6.60 -21.78 4.33
N SER A 341 -7.33 -21.71 3.21
CA SER A 341 -6.89 -20.99 2.03
C SER A 341 -6.54 -19.53 2.34
N PRO A 342 -5.31 -19.07 2.00
CA PRO A 342 -4.94 -17.66 2.18
C PRO A 342 -5.88 -16.68 1.46
N LYS A 343 -6.42 -17.05 0.29
CA LYS A 343 -7.42 -16.24 -0.43
C LYS A 343 -8.71 -16.11 0.38
N ASN A 344 -9.25 -17.24 0.88
CA ASN A 344 -10.49 -17.25 1.66
C ASN A 344 -10.33 -16.45 2.97
N MET A 345 -9.14 -16.50 3.60
CA MET A 345 -8.84 -15.66 4.77
C MET A 345 -8.87 -14.16 4.44
N CYS A 346 -8.30 -13.78 3.31
CA CYS A 346 -8.36 -12.37 2.87
C CYS A 346 -9.79 -11.92 2.59
N GLU A 347 -10.59 -12.73 1.90
CA GLU A 347 -12.00 -12.47 1.62
C GLU A 347 -12.84 -12.39 2.91
N ARG A 348 -12.64 -13.32 3.84
CA ARG A 348 -13.31 -13.32 5.16
C ARG A 348 -13.00 -12.03 5.92
N GLN A 349 -11.73 -11.63 5.99
CA GLN A 349 -11.33 -10.41 6.69
C GLN A 349 -11.84 -9.15 5.98
N PHE A 350 -11.89 -9.14 4.65
CA PHE A 350 -12.51 -8.05 3.89
C PHE A 350 -13.99 -7.91 4.24
N LEU A 351 -14.77 -9.00 4.27
CA LEU A 351 -16.17 -8.99 4.67
C LEU A 351 -16.37 -8.49 6.11
N MET A 352 -15.55 -8.97 7.05
CA MET A 352 -15.57 -8.47 8.42
C MET A 352 -15.29 -6.97 8.50
N TYR A 353 -14.35 -6.48 7.69
CA TYR A 353 -13.95 -5.07 7.67
C TYR A 353 -15.07 -4.17 7.14
N ILE A 354 -15.72 -4.54 6.03
CA ILE A 354 -16.80 -3.71 5.44
C ILE A 354 -18.03 -3.68 6.32
N ASN A 355 -18.37 -4.80 7.00
CA ASN A 355 -19.53 -4.92 7.89
C ASN A 355 -19.31 -4.27 9.26
N LYS A 356 -18.10 -3.89 9.61
CA LYS A 356 -17.83 -3.15 10.85
C LYS A 356 -18.43 -1.74 10.76
N LYS A 357 -19.34 -1.46 11.70
CA LYS A 357 -19.96 -0.12 11.89
C LYS A 357 -18.95 0.91 12.41
#